data_ecbd94807fb07c8c94925c8e82c1abb1
#
_entry.id   ecbd94807fb07c8c94925c8e82c1abb1
#
_cell.length_a   1.000
_cell.length_b   1.000
_cell.length_c   1.000
_cell.angle_alpha   90.00
_cell.angle_beta   90.00
_cell.angle_gamma   90.00
#
_symmetry.space_group_name_H-M   'P 1'
#
loop_
_entity.id
_entity.type
_entity.pdbx_description
1 polymer ?
#
loop_
_entity_poly.entity_id
_entity_poly.type
_entity_poly.pdbx_seq_one_letter_code
_entity_poly.pdbx_strand_id
1 'polypeptide(L)'
;MVKAFPNILLIGASHGNELLGPKLFSHLLQHRKEVLEYVDMLIGNPRAFAARKRYIESDINRSYNTALDTYESRRADYIKNYIAVNKPDLVIDFHTTTAIQPNCLIVSTINDSEVRRYMRASHVNNVIVVHPLHDITEVAPHFIAYEIPNDNINTALLDAICDDIMRFVHSEVASSTKVVHQMQGKILTNNDSDILSSRDNFVYRKDLRYTPSFIGEKAYKEDGTYIGFMLSEPRKVNI
;
A
#
# COMPACT_ATOMS: atom_id res chain seq x y z
N MET A 1 4.01 -0.11 31.61
CA MET A 1 3.24 -1.32 31.30
C MET A 1 3.60 -1.71 29.86
N VAL A 2 4.08 -2.94 29.65
CA VAL A 2 4.26 -3.48 28.30
C VAL A 2 2.86 -3.65 27.71
N LYS A 3 2.58 -3.06 26.54
CA LYS A 3 1.33 -3.33 25.82
C LYS A 3 1.23 -4.83 25.58
N ALA A 4 0.13 -5.45 25.96
CA ALA A 4 -0.06 -6.88 25.78
C ALA A 4 -0.17 -7.28 24.29
N PHE A 5 -0.60 -6.34 23.44
CA PHE A 5 -0.80 -6.52 22.00
C PHE A 5 -0.32 -5.30 21.22
N PRO A 6 0.06 -5.46 19.94
CA PRO A 6 0.45 -4.35 19.09
C PRO A 6 -0.74 -3.40 18.82
N ASN A 7 -0.44 -2.11 18.66
CA ASN A 7 -1.37 -1.09 18.17
C ASN A 7 -1.07 -0.81 16.69
N ILE A 8 -2.07 -0.94 15.83
CA ILE A 8 -1.92 -0.81 14.38
C ILE A 8 -2.70 0.41 13.91
N LEU A 9 -2.06 1.30 13.17
CA LEU A 9 -2.75 2.39 12.48
C LEU A 9 -3.13 1.95 11.07
N LEU A 10 -4.43 1.92 10.79
CA LEU A 10 -4.98 1.68 9.47
C LEU A 10 -5.30 3.02 8.81
N ILE A 11 -4.74 3.27 7.63
CA ILE A 11 -5.00 4.47 6.84
C ILE A 11 -5.75 4.04 5.58
N GLY A 12 -6.86 4.72 5.28
CA GLY A 12 -7.62 4.49 4.06
C GLY A 12 -7.91 5.78 3.35
N ALA A 13 -8.09 5.74 2.04
CA ALA A 13 -8.34 6.90 1.20
C ALA A 13 -7.25 7.99 1.32
N SER A 14 -5.98 7.61 1.34
CA SER A 14 -4.85 8.50 1.09
C SER A 14 -5.01 9.17 -0.28
N HIS A 15 -5.45 8.41 -1.28
CA HIS A 15 -6.10 8.95 -2.48
C HIS A 15 -7.62 8.82 -2.32
N GLY A 16 -8.34 9.92 -2.42
CA GLY A 16 -9.76 9.96 -2.06
C GLY A 16 -10.71 9.18 -2.98
N ASN A 17 -10.27 8.78 -4.15
CA ASN A 17 -10.99 7.89 -5.07
C ASN A 17 -10.73 6.40 -4.83
N GLU A 18 -9.86 6.05 -3.88
CA GLU A 18 -9.49 4.67 -3.54
C GLU A 18 -10.32 4.18 -2.35
N LEU A 19 -11.14 3.15 -2.57
CA LEU A 19 -12.20 2.78 -1.62
C LEU A 19 -11.88 1.55 -0.75
N LEU A 20 -10.72 0.91 -0.90
CA LEU A 20 -10.39 -0.29 -0.12
C LEU A 20 -10.43 -0.02 1.38
N GLY A 21 -9.69 1.00 1.86
CA GLY A 21 -9.66 1.35 3.27
C GLY A 21 -11.04 1.72 3.83
N PRO A 22 -11.81 2.64 3.24
CA PRO A 22 -13.17 2.96 3.69
C PRO A 22 -14.12 1.75 3.73
N LYS A 23 -14.05 0.84 2.75
CA LYS A 23 -14.82 -0.40 2.75
C LYS A 23 -14.38 -1.34 3.89
N LEU A 24 -13.07 -1.48 4.10
CA LEU A 24 -12.55 -2.27 5.22
C LEU A 24 -12.99 -1.68 6.56
N PHE A 25 -12.94 -0.36 6.75
CA PHE A 25 -13.40 0.28 7.99
C PHE A 25 -14.88 0.01 8.27
N SER A 26 -15.72 0.11 7.22
CA SER A 26 -17.13 -0.25 7.35
C SER A 26 -17.33 -1.73 7.70
N HIS A 27 -16.55 -2.62 7.08
CA HIS A 27 -16.59 -4.06 7.33
C HIS A 27 -16.15 -4.41 8.75
N LEU A 28 -15.09 -3.78 9.27
CA LEU A 28 -14.64 -3.93 10.67
C LEU A 28 -15.75 -3.56 11.66
N LEU A 29 -16.36 -2.39 11.47
CA LEU A 29 -17.42 -1.89 12.35
C LEU A 29 -18.68 -2.77 12.35
N GLN A 30 -18.98 -3.43 11.25
CA GLN A 30 -20.20 -4.22 11.07
C GLN A 30 -20.00 -5.72 11.37
N HIS A 31 -18.86 -6.29 10.99
CA HIS A 31 -18.67 -7.74 10.89
C HIS A 31 -17.47 -8.29 11.67
N ARG A 32 -16.44 -7.48 11.94
CA ARG A 32 -15.16 -7.93 12.52
C ARG A 32 -14.73 -7.05 13.71
N LYS A 33 -15.67 -6.86 14.66
CA LYS A 33 -15.48 -5.94 15.80
C LYS A 33 -14.33 -6.33 16.72
N GLU A 34 -13.96 -7.61 16.77
CA GLU A 34 -12.82 -8.11 17.52
C GLU A 34 -11.48 -7.50 17.09
N VAL A 35 -11.37 -7.08 15.83
CA VAL A 35 -10.16 -6.41 15.32
C VAL A 35 -10.01 -4.99 15.87
N LEU A 36 -11.13 -4.33 16.22
CA LEU A 36 -11.15 -2.93 16.65
C LEU A 36 -10.36 -2.67 17.95
N GLU A 37 -10.12 -3.71 18.75
CA GLU A 37 -9.29 -3.59 19.96
C GLU A 37 -7.81 -3.32 19.67
N TYR A 38 -7.36 -3.60 18.45
CA TYR A 38 -5.95 -3.57 18.04
C TYR A 38 -5.64 -2.48 17.01
N VAL A 39 -6.67 -1.79 16.50
CA VAL A 39 -6.50 -0.87 15.38
C VAL A 39 -7.07 0.52 15.66
N ASP A 40 -6.35 1.53 15.24
CA ASP A 40 -6.85 2.88 15.00
C ASP A 40 -7.14 3.05 13.51
N MET A 41 -8.20 3.76 13.15
CA MET A 41 -8.60 3.97 11.75
C MET A 41 -8.55 5.46 11.38
N LEU A 42 -7.89 5.79 10.28
CA LEU A 42 -7.74 7.15 9.80
C LEU A 42 -8.08 7.27 8.32
N ILE A 43 -8.93 8.23 7.95
CA ILE A 43 -9.08 8.64 6.55
C ILE A 43 -7.90 9.54 6.19
N GLY A 44 -7.05 9.10 5.26
CA GLY A 44 -5.82 9.78 4.87
C GLY A 44 -6.09 11.17 4.30
N ASN A 45 -6.99 11.30 3.32
CA ASN A 45 -7.35 12.56 2.66
C ASN A 45 -8.87 12.79 2.68
N PRO A 46 -9.45 13.30 3.79
CA PRO A 46 -10.91 13.45 3.93
C PRO A 46 -11.57 14.35 2.86
N ARG A 47 -10.92 15.43 2.44
CA ARG A 47 -11.46 16.33 1.41
C ARG A 47 -11.47 15.68 0.04
N ALA A 48 -10.39 15.01 -0.34
CA ALA A 48 -10.33 14.26 -1.58
C ALA A 48 -11.34 13.10 -1.58
N PHE A 49 -11.48 12.38 -0.46
CA PHE A 49 -12.47 11.32 -0.29
C PHE A 49 -13.91 11.83 -0.45
N ALA A 50 -14.26 12.93 0.20
CA ALA A 50 -15.58 13.56 0.03
C ALA A 50 -15.83 14.02 -1.41
N ALA A 51 -14.80 14.51 -2.09
CA ALA A 51 -14.87 14.94 -3.49
C ALA A 51 -14.75 13.78 -4.49
N ARG A 52 -14.46 12.55 -4.06
CA ARG A 52 -14.17 11.37 -4.90
C ARG A 52 -13.07 11.64 -5.93
N LYS A 53 -12.06 12.40 -5.54
CA LYS A 53 -10.89 12.73 -6.35
C LYS A 53 -9.65 12.05 -5.77
N ARG A 54 -8.62 11.86 -6.60
CA ARG A 54 -7.34 11.35 -6.13
C ARG A 54 -6.74 12.26 -5.06
N TYR A 55 -6.69 13.56 -5.33
CA TYR A 55 -6.26 14.64 -4.43
C TYR A 55 -7.00 15.93 -4.72
N ILE A 56 -6.81 16.97 -3.92
CA ILE A 56 -7.39 18.29 -4.11
C ILE A 56 -6.40 19.26 -4.74
N GLU A 57 -5.22 19.41 -4.16
CA GLU A 57 -4.18 20.36 -4.57
C GLU A 57 -2.88 19.63 -4.99
N SER A 58 -2.49 18.57 -4.30
CA SER A 58 -1.28 17.79 -4.56
C SER A 58 -1.42 16.33 -4.12
N ASP A 59 -0.59 15.44 -4.66
CA ASP A 59 -0.57 14.04 -4.22
C ASP A 59 -0.01 13.94 -2.79
N ILE A 60 -0.79 13.41 -1.85
CA ILE A 60 -0.38 13.27 -0.45
C ILE A 60 0.89 12.42 -0.30
N ASN A 61 1.08 11.41 -1.17
CA ASN A 61 2.29 10.57 -1.19
C ASN A 61 3.51 11.28 -1.80
N ARG A 62 3.44 12.58 -2.02
CA ARG A 62 4.53 13.47 -2.42
C ARG A 62 4.58 14.70 -1.50
N SER A 63 3.84 14.67 -0.40
CA SER A 63 3.62 15.85 0.44
C SER A 63 4.21 15.72 1.85
N TYR A 64 4.75 14.54 2.23
CA TYR A 64 5.43 14.35 3.51
C TYR A 64 6.79 15.05 3.51
N ASN A 65 7.12 15.74 4.62
CA ASN A 65 8.38 16.46 4.82
C ASN A 65 8.73 17.43 3.68
N THR A 66 7.73 18.03 3.03
CA THR A 66 7.93 19.02 1.97
C THR A 66 7.64 20.43 2.48
N ALA A 67 8.20 21.45 1.81
CA ALA A 67 7.91 22.86 2.07
C ALA A 67 6.66 23.37 1.33
N LEU A 68 5.83 22.47 0.75
CA LEU A 68 4.61 22.85 0.04
C LEU A 68 3.56 23.36 1.03
N ASP A 69 2.86 24.44 0.69
CA ASP A 69 1.69 24.92 1.44
C ASP A 69 0.40 24.52 0.70
N THR A 70 0.13 23.22 0.65
CA THR A 70 -1.10 22.65 0.08
C THR A 70 -1.96 22.03 1.17
N TYR A 71 -3.21 21.74 0.84
CA TYR A 71 -4.07 21.00 1.77
C TYR A 71 -3.46 19.63 2.12
N GLU A 72 -2.90 18.93 1.14
CA GLU A 72 -2.30 17.61 1.35
C GLU A 72 -1.02 17.67 2.17
N SER A 73 -0.19 18.71 2.06
CA SER A 73 1.00 18.84 2.91
C SER A 73 0.61 19.09 4.37
N ARG A 74 -0.40 19.93 4.63
CA ARG A 74 -0.95 20.11 5.98
C ARG A 74 -1.59 18.83 6.52
N ARG A 75 -2.20 18.03 5.65
CA ARG A 75 -2.77 16.73 6.02
C ARG A 75 -1.68 15.69 6.31
N ALA A 76 -0.62 15.66 5.52
CA ALA A 76 0.57 14.84 5.79
C ALA A 76 1.21 15.18 7.14
N ASP A 77 1.34 16.47 7.48
CA ASP A 77 1.81 16.90 8.80
C ASP A 77 0.89 16.44 9.94
N TYR A 78 -0.43 16.47 9.73
CA TYR A 78 -1.36 15.92 10.71
C TYR A 78 -1.12 14.42 10.93
N ILE A 79 -0.98 13.62 9.86
CA ILE A 79 -0.72 12.18 9.94
C ILE A 79 0.62 11.91 10.63
N LYS A 80 1.66 12.65 10.26
CA LYS A 80 2.98 12.61 10.92
C LYS A 80 2.88 12.84 12.42
N ASN A 81 2.16 13.88 12.83
CA ASN A 81 1.97 14.21 14.25
C ASN A 81 1.15 13.11 14.95
N TYR A 82 0.14 12.56 14.31
CA TYR A 82 -0.64 11.46 14.84
C TYR A 82 0.24 10.23 15.12
N ILE A 83 1.09 9.83 14.15
CA ILE A 83 2.04 8.73 14.30
C ILE A 83 3.05 9.01 15.43
N ALA A 84 3.60 10.24 15.49
CA ALA A 84 4.57 10.61 16.51
C ALA A 84 4.00 10.57 17.94
N VAL A 85 2.72 10.95 18.12
CA VAL A 85 2.04 10.96 19.43
C VAL A 85 1.60 9.54 19.83
N ASN A 86 0.93 8.80 18.92
CA ASN A 86 0.32 7.52 19.26
C ASN A 86 1.28 6.34 19.15
N LYS A 87 2.40 6.50 18.41
CA LYS A 87 3.47 5.50 18.23
C LYS A 87 2.93 4.12 17.89
N PRO A 88 2.21 3.97 16.78
CA PRO A 88 1.71 2.66 16.37
C PRO A 88 2.88 1.71 16.11
N ASP A 89 2.70 0.44 16.45
CA ASP A 89 3.68 -0.61 16.22
C ASP A 89 3.77 -0.98 14.72
N LEU A 90 2.71 -0.68 13.96
CA LEU A 90 2.66 -0.86 12.51
C LEU A 90 1.69 0.16 11.90
N VAL A 91 2.04 0.69 10.74
CA VAL A 91 1.14 1.52 9.91
C VAL A 91 0.83 0.77 8.63
N ILE A 92 -0.46 0.63 8.31
CA ILE A 92 -0.94 -0.01 7.09
C ILE A 92 -1.77 0.99 6.30
N ASP A 93 -1.34 1.30 5.06
CA ASP A 93 -2.11 2.14 4.14
C ASP A 93 -2.77 1.29 3.04
N PHE A 94 -4.02 1.60 2.70
CA PHE A 94 -4.81 0.82 1.76
C PHE A 94 -5.00 1.57 0.45
N HIS A 95 -4.32 1.12 -0.58
CA HIS A 95 -4.38 1.64 -1.94
C HIS A 95 -5.09 0.68 -2.89
N THR A 96 -5.54 1.25 -4.01
CA THR A 96 -6.13 0.49 -5.10
C THR A 96 -5.57 0.91 -6.43
N THR A 97 -5.53 -0.03 -7.38
CA THR A 97 -5.15 0.22 -8.76
C THR A 97 -6.27 -0.15 -9.73
N THR A 98 -6.33 0.54 -10.84
CA THR A 98 -7.16 0.16 -12.00
C THR A 98 -6.45 -0.82 -12.93
N ALA A 99 -5.16 -1.07 -12.69
CA ALA A 99 -4.39 -2.06 -13.44
C ALA A 99 -4.81 -3.48 -13.08
N ILE A 100 -4.89 -4.37 -14.08
CA ILE A 100 -5.12 -5.79 -13.87
C ILE A 100 -3.77 -6.43 -13.48
N GLN A 101 -3.65 -6.83 -12.22
CA GLN A 101 -2.44 -7.45 -11.68
C GLN A 101 -2.75 -8.25 -10.40
N PRO A 102 -1.82 -9.05 -9.87
CA PRO A 102 -1.98 -9.67 -8.55
C PRO A 102 -2.06 -8.63 -7.43
N ASN A 103 -2.75 -8.97 -6.33
CA ASN A 103 -2.63 -8.24 -5.08
C ASN A 103 -1.18 -8.21 -4.63
N CYS A 104 -0.69 -7.07 -4.15
CA CYS A 104 0.67 -6.97 -3.61
C CYS A 104 0.74 -6.10 -2.37
N LEU A 105 1.79 -6.32 -1.57
CA LEU A 105 2.23 -5.42 -0.51
C LEU A 105 3.36 -4.54 -1.04
N ILE A 106 3.36 -3.29 -0.63
CA ILE A 106 4.46 -2.35 -0.89
C ILE A 106 5.12 -2.04 0.44
N VAL A 107 6.45 -2.15 0.48
CA VAL A 107 7.27 -1.91 1.68
C VAL A 107 8.53 -1.13 1.30
N SER A 108 9.12 -0.41 2.25
CA SER A 108 10.42 0.23 2.06
C SER A 108 11.59 -0.75 2.21
N THR A 109 11.41 -1.79 3.02
CA THR A 109 12.41 -2.83 3.27
C THR A 109 11.76 -4.12 3.76
N ILE A 110 12.36 -5.25 3.42
CA ILE A 110 11.97 -6.57 3.96
C ILE A 110 12.80 -6.95 5.21
N ASN A 111 13.71 -6.09 5.67
CA ASN A 111 14.60 -6.39 6.79
C ASN A 111 14.08 -5.87 8.14
N ASP A 112 13.05 -5.04 8.13
CA ASP A 112 12.40 -4.58 9.34
C ASP A 112 11.64 -5.72 10.04
N SER A 113 11.75 -5.82 11.37
CA SER A 113 11.18 -6.94 12.14
C SER A 113 9.65 -6.96 12.12
N GLU A 114 9.00 -5.79 12.26
CA GLU A 114 7.54 -5.71 12.30
C GLU A 114 6.94 -5.87 10.90
N VAL A 115 7.58 -5.30 9.88
CA VAL A 115 7.21 -5.52 8.48
C VAL A 115 7.33 -7.00 8.12
N ARG A 116 8.43 -7.67 8.49
CA ARG A 116 8.60 -9.13 8.29
C ARG A 116 7.52 -9.93 9.01
N ARG A 117 7.23 -9.60 10.27
CA ARG A 117 6.20 -10.27 11.06
C ARG A 117 4.84 -10.16 10.39
N TYR A 118 4.48 -8.95 9.90
CA TYR A 118 3.23 -8.77 9.17
C TYR A 118 3.21 -9.50 7.82
N MET A 119 4.28 -9.42 7.05
CA MET A 119 4.38 -10.17 5.79
C MET A 119 4.16 -11.68 6.00
N ARG A 120 4.67 -12.26 7.10
CA ARG A 120 4.42 -13.67 7.46
C ARG A 120 2.96 -13.93 7.80
N ALA A 121 2.30 -13.02 8.46
CA ALA A 121 0.88 -13.08 8.80
C ALA A 121 -0.04 -12.91 7.57
N SER A 122 0.41 -12.18 6.56
CA SER A 122 -0.42 -11.82 5.40
C SER A 122 -0.59 -12.97 4.41
N HIS A 123 -1.81 -13.09 3.86
CA HIS A 123 -2.14 -13.98 2.75
C HIS A 123 -1.57 -13.49 1.41
N VAL A 124 -1.19 -12.22 1.29
CA VAL A 124 -0.65 -11.66 0.05
C VAL A 124 0.80 -12.12 -0.16
N ASN A 125 1.07 -12.72 -1.31
CA ASN A 125 2.37 -13.32 -1.59
C ASN A 125 3.34 -12.40 -2.34
N ASN A 126 2.85 -11.46 -3.14
CA ASN A 126 3.70 -10.55 -3.89
C ASN A 126 4.07 -9.34 -3.05
N VAL A 127 5.33 -8.99 -3.03
CA VAL A 127 5.89 -7.86 -2.30
C VAL A 127 6.73 -7.01 -3.25
N ILE A 128 6.44 -5.72 -3.30
CA ILE A 128 7.28 -4.74 -4.00
C ILE A 128 8.04 -3.93 -2.95
N VAL A 129 9.35 -3.91 -3.07
CA VAL A 129 10.22 -3.05 -2.25
C VAL A 129 10.48 -1.76 -3.02
N VAL A 130 10.11 -0.64 -2.40
CA VAL A 130 10.23 0.70 -3.00
C VAL A 130 11.10 1.58 -2.11
N HIS A 131 12.03 2.32 -2.68
CA HIS A 131 12.73 3.36 -1.92
C HIS A 131 11.79 4.56 -1.71
N PRO A 132 11.71 5.09 -0.50
CA PRO A 132 10.80 6.18 -0.15
C PRO A 132 11.09 7.44 -0.97
N LEU A 133 10.03 8.14 -1.37
CA LEU A 133 10.06 9.39 -2.12
C LEU A 133 9.03 10.34 -1.52
N HIS A 134 9.37 11.02 -0.42
CA HIS A 134 8.50 12.00 0.27
C HIS A 134 7.11 11.47 0.64
N ASP A 135 7.02 10.18 0.88
CA ASP A 135 5.80 9.49 1.26
C ASP A 135 5.78 9.17 2.77
N ILE A 136 4.73 8.50 3.21
CA ILE A 136 4.52 8.15 4.61
C ILE A 136 5.65 7.30 5.21
N THR A 137 6.44 6.59 4.41
CA THR A 137 7.58 5.79 4.91
C THR A 137 8.67 6.64 5.57
N GLU A 138 8.71 7.94 5.29
CA GLU A 138 9.63 8.87 5.95
C GLU A 138 9.24 9.17 7.41
N VAL A 139 8.00 8.91 7.79
CA VAL A 139 7.44 9.26 9.11
C VAL A 139 6.89 8.05 9.88
N ALA A 140 6.72 6.92 9.21
CA ALA A 140 6.27 5.66 9.79
C ALA A 140 7.40 4.61 9.71
N PRO A 141 8.08 4.28 10.82
CA PRO A 141 9.23 3.37 10.80
C PRO A 141 8.85 1.95 10.37
N HIS A 142 7.64 1.49 10.71
CA HIS A 142 7.12 0.19 10.36
C HIS A 142 5.90 0.39 9.46
N PHE A 143 6.09 0.31 8.14
CA PHE A 143 5.06 0.66 7.17
C PHE A 143 4.86 -0.43 6.13
N ILE A 144 3.58 -0.69 5.82
CA ILE A 144 3.14 -1.56 4.73
C ILE A 144 1.98 -0.88 4.01
N ALA A 145 2.00 -0.88 2.68
CA ALA A 145 0.81 -0.58 1.90
C ALA A 145 0.26 -1.84 1.24
N TYR A 146 -1.06 -1.99 1.24
CA TYR A 146 -1.75 -2.88 0.33
C TYR A 146 -1.97 -2.15 -0.99
N GLU A 147 -1.73 -2.84 -2.09
CA GLU A 147 -2.06 -2.38 -3.43
C GLU A 147 -2.93 -3.43 -4.11
N ILE A 148 -4.21 -3.14 -4.22
CA ILE A 148 -5.24 -4.10 -4.63
C ILE A 148 -5.93 -3.61 -5.90
N PRO A 149 -6.02 -4.43 -6.98
CA PRO A 149 -6.88 -4.12 -8.12
C PRO A 149 -8.33 -3.91 -7.68
N ASN A 150 -8.98 -2.88 -8.23
CA ASN A 150 -10.35 -2.54 -7.86
C ASN A 150 -11.34 -3.72 -8.00
N ASP A 151 -11.14 -4.56 -9.03
CA ASP A 151 -12.00 -5.70 -9.31
C ASP A 151 -11.84 -6.85 -8.30
N ASN A 152 -10.76 -6.85 -7.52
CA ASN A 152 -10.52 -7.85 -6.48
C ASN A 152 -11.19 -7.52 -5.14
N ILE A 153 -11.77 -6.30 -5.00
CA ILE A 153 -12.36 -5.86 -3.73
C ILE A 153 -13.74 -6.51 -3.54
N ASN A 154 -13.79 -7.47 -2.65
CA ASN A 154 -15.01 -8.19 -2.26
C ASN A 154 -14.94 -8.54 -0.77
N THR A 155 -16.02 -9.10 -0.22
CA THR A 155 -16.10 -9.46 1.20
C THR A 155 -15.01 -10.46 1.62
N ALA A 156 -14.71 -11.45 0.78
CA ALA A 156 -13.68 -12.44 1.09
C ALA A 156 -12.28 -11.80 1.23
N LEU A 157 -11.95 -10.81 0.41
CA LEU A 157 -10.72 -10.04 0.56
C LEU A 157 -10.71 -9.22 1.87
N LEU A 158 -11.83 -8.58 2.22
CA LEU A 158 -11.92 -7.80 3.44
C LEU A 158 -11.75 -8.70 4.68
N ASP A 159 -12.36 -9.88 4.68
CA ASP A 159 -12.16 -10.90 5.72
C ASP A 159 -10.71 -11.38 5.79
N ALA A 160 -10.10 -11.66 4.63
CA ALA A 160 -8.70 -12.08 4.57
C ALA A 160 -7.74 -11.02 5.14
N ILE A 161 -7.98 -9.73 4.89
CA ILE A 161 -7.20 -8.63 5.48
C ILE A 161 -7.41 -8.57 7.00
N CYS A 162 -8.65 -8.75 7.48
CA CYS A 162 -8.93 -8.84 8.92
C CYS A 162 -8.17 -10.01 9.58
N ASP A 163 -8.15 -11.17 8.90
CA ASP A 163 -7.40 -12.33 9.37
C ASP A 163 -5.88 -12.11 9.36
N ASP A 164 -5.35 -11.37 8.38
CA ASP A 164 -3.94 -10.96 8.35
C ASP A 164 -3.59 -10.12 9.59
N ILE A 165 -4.44 -9.16 9.94
CA ILE A 165 -4.28 -8.33 11.14
C ILE A 165 -4.31 -9.19 12.41
N MET A 166 -5.29 -10.09 12.53
CA MET A 166 -5.40 -10.96 13.71
C MET A 166 -4.22 -11.93 13.82
N ARG A 167 -3.76 -12.53 12.72
CA ARG A 167 -2.53 -13.35 12.72
C ARG A 167 -1.31 -12.56 13.15
N PHE A 168 -1.18 -11.30 12.70
CA PHE A 168 -0.10 -10.44 13.16
C PHE A 168 -0.17 -10.17 14.66
N VAL A 169 -1.35 -9.85 15.19
CA VAL A 169 -1.58 -9.64 16.63
C VAL A 169 -1.18 -10.88 17.44
N HIS A 170 -1.55 -12.06 16.99
CA HIS A 170 -1.28 -13.33 17.68
C HIS A 170 0.05 -13.99 17.29
N SER A 171 0.86 -13.32 16.47
CA SER A 171 2.14 -13.86 15.96
C SER A 171 2.01 -15.17 15.19
N GLU A 172 0.90 -15.36 14.50
CA GLU A 172 0.63 -16.51 13.64
C GLU A 172 1.19 -16.30 12.22
N VAL A 173 1.41 -17.39 11.49
CA VAL A 173 2.02 -17.39 10.17
C VAL A 173 1.05 -17.93 9.13
N ALA A 174 0.72 -17.11 8.11
CA ALA A 174 -0.01 -17.56 6.93
C ALA A 174 0.95 -18.13 5.87
N SER A 175 2.10 -17.47 5.66
CA SER A 175 3.12 -17.89 4.70
C SER A 175 4.49 -17.39 5.12
N SER A 176 5.47 -18.27 5.14
CA SER A 176 6.88 -17.92 5.37
C SER A 176 7.65 -17.56 4.09
N THR A 177 7.05 -17.74 2.93
CA THR A 177 7.71 -17.47 1.64
C THR A 177 6.94 -16.40 0.86
N LYS A 178 7.63 -15.36 0.42
CA LYS A 178 7.07 -14.31 -0.43
C LYS A 178 7.82 -14.22 -1.77
N VAL A 179 7.12 -13.71 -2.78
CA VAL A 179 7.70 -13.32 -4.07
C VAL A 179 8.04 -11.84 -4.02
N VAL A 180 9.31 -11.53 -3.95
CA VAL A 180 9.81 -10.17 -3.74
C VAL A 180 10.34 -9.60 -5.03
N HIS A 181 9.94 -8.37 -5.32
CA HIS A 181 10.42 -7.54 -6.43
C HIS A 181 11.02 -6.25 -5.88
N GLN A 182 12.09 -5.77 -6.50
CA GLN A 182 12.64 -4.43 -6.25
C GLN A 182 12.13 -3.48 -7.32
N MET A 183 11.59 -2.33 -6.94
CA MET A 183 11.28 -1.28 -7.90
C MET A 183 12.58 -0.69 -8.45
N GLN A 184 12.68 -0.63 -9.78
CA GLN A 184 13.88 -0.16 -10.48
C GLN A 184 13.67 1.20 -11.14
N GLY A 185 12.42 1.56 -11.45
CA GLY A 185 12.11 2.84 -12.06
C GLY A 185 10.75 2.87 -12.75
N LYS A 186 10.49 3.95 -13.48
CA LYS A 186 9.27 4.16 -14.28
C LYS A 186 9.47 3.66 -15.71
N ILE A 187 8.41 3.08 -16.29
CA ILE A 187 8.33 2.75 -17.71
C ILE A 187 7.77 3.99 -18.42
N LEU A 188 8.61 4.68 -19.19
CA LEU A 188 8.22 5.92 -19.86
C LEU A 188 7.36 5.65 -21.09
N THR A 189 6.45 6.58 -21.40
CA THR A 189 5.47 6.45 -22.48
C THR A 189 6.12 6.22 -23.86
N ASN A 190 7.34 6.69 -24.07
CA ASN A 190 7.99 6.68 -25.39
C ASN A 190 8.87 5.46 -25.68
N ASN A 191 9.07 4.55 -24.70
CA ASN A 191 10.02 3.46 -24.87
C ASN A 191 9.33 2.12 -25.17
N ASP A 192 8.42 1.67 -24.31
CA ASP A 192 7.87 0.32 -24.37
C ASP A 192 6.33 0.30 -24.40
N SER A 193 5.67 1.45 -24.59
CA SER A 193 4.22 1.59 -24.53
C SER A 193 3.47 0.70 -25.53
N ASP A 194 4.08 0.46 -26.69
CA ASP A 194 3.45 -0.25 -27.81
C ASP A 194 3.57 -1.79 -27.67
N ILE A 195 4.46 -2.27 -26.80
CA ILE A 195 4.73 -3.71 -26.64
C ILE A 195 4.26 -4.27 -25.29
N LEU A 196 3.82 -3.41 -24.37
CA LEU A 196 3.35 -3.81 -23.05
C LEU A 196 1.83 -3.69 -22.92
N SER A 197 1.24 -4.68 -22.27
CA SER A 197 -0.17 -4.74 -21.93
C SER A 197 -0.36 -5.08 -20.45
N SER A 198 -1.58 -4.95 -19.92
CA SER A 198 -1.89 -5.38 -18.56
C SER A 198 -1.64 -6.86 -18.29
N ARG A 199 -1.53 -7.70 -19.33
CA ARG A 199 -1.17 -9.13 -19.21
C ARG A 199 0.28 -9.34 -18.84
N ASP A 200 1.14 -8.35 -19.06
CA ASP A 200 2.56 -8.40 -18.73
C ASP A 200 2.82 -8.06 -17.25
N ASN A 201 1.83 -7.52 -16.54
CA ASN A 201 1.97 -7.17 -15.13
C ASN A 201 2.36 -8.39 -14.29
N PHE A 202 3.45 -8.25 -13.52
CA PHE A 202 4.06 -9.29 -12.68
C PHE A 202 4.57 -10.52 -13.46
N VAL A 203 4.78 -10.40 -14.77
CA VAL A 203 5.42 -11.42 -15.60
C VAL A 203 6.80 -10.93 -16.02
N TYR A 204 7.87 -11.66 -15.65
CA TYR A 204 9.23 -11.28 -16.03
C TYR A 204 9.43 -11.37 -17.54
N ARG A 205 9.75 -10.24 -18.15
CA ARG A 205 10.04 -10.11 -19.58
C ARG A 205 11.54 -10.24 -19.80
N LYS A 206 11.99 -11.40 -20.29
CA LYS A 206 13.41 -11.69 -20.54
C LYS A 206 14.02 -10.77 -21.61
N ASP A 207 13.24 -10.39 -22.61
CA ASP A 207 13.60 -9.47 -23.68
C ASP A 207 13.86 -8.03 -23.17
N LEU A 208 13.07 -7.60 -22.16
CA LEU A 208 13.19 -6.28 -21.52
C LEU A 208 14.07 -6.29 -20.26
N ARG A 209 14.35 -7.45 -19.69
CA ARG A 209 15.12 -7.67 -18.45
C ARG A 209 14.49 -7.05 -17.20
N TYR A 210 13.18 -6.90 -17.19
CA TYR A 210 12.42 -6.46 -16.02
C TYR A 210 11.03 -7.09 -15.97
N THR A 211 10.35 -6.94 -14.84
CA THR A 211 8.95 -7.32 -14.63
C THR A 211 8.09 -6.04 -14.67
N PRO A 212 7.21 -5.85 -15.66
CA PRO A 212 6.27 -4.73 -15.67
C PRO A 212 5.27 -4.81 -14.52
N SER A 213 4.84 -3.65 -14.00
CA SER A 213 3.76 -3.53 -13.03
C SER A 213 2.96 -2.26 -13.27
N PHE A 214 1.69 -2.28 -12.88
CA PHE A 214 0.75 -1.16 -13.02
C PHE A 214 0.49 -0.72 -14.47
N ILE A 215 0.80 -1.56 -15.46
CA ILE A 215 0.44 -1.26 -16.84
C ILE A 215 -1.09 -1.23 -16.95
N GLY A 216 -1.62 -0.13 -17.47
CA GLY A 216 -3.06 0.12 -17.57
C GLY A 216 -3.64 0.95 -16.41
N GLU A 217 -2.82 1.40 -15.45
CA GLU A 217 -3.27 2.31 -14.40
C GLU A 217 -3.74 3.67 -14.99
N LYS A 218 -5.00 4.05 -14.67
CA LYS A 218 -5.59 5.26 -15.24
C LYS A 218 -4.91 6.54 -14.77
N ALA A 219 -4.48 6.59 -13.52
CA ALA A 219 -3.80 7.75 -12.97
C ALA A 219 -2.50 8.09 -13.71
N TYR A 220 -1.79 7.08 -14.24
CA TYR A 220 -0.56 7.31 -15.01
C TYR A 220 -0.83 7.76 -16.44
N LYS A 221 -1.97 7.35 -17.02
CA LYS A 221 -2.42 7.88 -18.32
C LYS A 221 -2.76 9.37 -18.26
N GLU A 222 -3.31 9.83 -17.14
CA GLU A 222 -3.63 11.24 -16.91
C GLU A 222 -2.35 12.07 -16.72
N ASP A 223 -1.31 11.53 -16.08
CA ASP A 223 0.02 12.15 -15.98
C ASP A 223 0.72 12.21 -17.35
N GLY A 224 0.57 11.17 -18.19
CA GLY A 224 1.08 11.11 -19.56
C GLY A 224 2.58 10.88 -19.69
N THR A 225 3.33 10.84 -18.60
CA THR A 225 4.81 10.72 -18.61
C THR A 225 5.30 9.29 -18.53
N TYR A 226 4.53 8.40 -17.91
CA TYR A 226 4.87 6.98 -17.74
C TYR A 226 3.61 6.11 -17.74
N ILE A 227 3.79 4.81 -18.00
CA ILE A 227 2.70 3.85 -18.14
C ILE A 227 2.68 2.79 -17.02
N GLY A 228 3.71 2.71 -16.20
CA GLY A 228 3.87 1.74 -15.14
C GLY A 228 5.28 1.78 -14.54
N PHE A 229 5.65 0.70 -13.85
CA PHE A 229 6.95 0.59 -13.20
C PHE A 229 7.70 -0.67 -13.63
N MET A 230 9.02 -0.53 -13.71
CA MET A 230 9.96 -1.64 -13.87
C MET A 230 10.25 -2.24 -12.50
N LEU A 231 10.00 -3.52 -12.34
CA LEU A 231 10.41 -4.29 -11.18
C LEU A 231 11.55 -5.26 -11.58
N SER A 232 12.35 -5.65 -10.61
CA SER A 232 13.36 -6.69 -10.79
C SER A 232 12.75 -8.04 -11.19
N GLU A 233 13.58 -8.98 -11.61
CA GLU A 233 13.19 -10.39 -11.64
C GLU A 233 12.68 -10.83 -10.26
N PRO A 234 11.57 -11.61 -10.20
CA PRO A 234 11.00 -12.08 -8.94
C PRO A 234 11.94 -13.01 -8.19
N ARG A 235 12.03 -12.85 -6.86
CA ARG A 235 12.78 -13.74 -6.00
C ARG A 235 11.87 -14.32 -4.93
N LYS A 236 11.90 -15.65 -4.76
CA LYS A 236 11.29 -16.28 -3.58
C LYS A 236 12.20 -16.08 -2.38
N VAL A 237 11.66 -15.46 -1.34
CA VAL A 237 12.38 -15.11 -0.12
C VAL A 237 11.66 -15.72 1.07
N ASN A 238 12.41 -16.45 1.92
CA ASN A 238 11.92 -16.88 3.23
C ASN A 238 12.03 -15.71 4.21
N ILE A 239 10.92 -15.33 4.79
CA ILE A 239 10.76 -14.19 5.70
C ILE A 239 10.42 -14.64 7.12
#